data_88a6dd7821c5274465dd7f7ea83c7970
#
_entry.id   88a6dd7821c5274465dd7f7ea83c7970
#
_cell.length_a   1.000
_cell.length_b   1.000
_cell.length_c   1.000
_cell.angle_alpha   90.00
_cell.angle_beta   90.00
_cell.angle_gamma   90.00
#
_symmetry.space_group_name_H-M   'P 1'
#
loop_
_entity.id
_entity.type
_entity.pdbx_description
1 polymer ?
#
loop_
_entity_poly.entity_id
_entity_poly.type
_entity_poly.pdbx_seq_one_letter_code
_entity_poly.pdbx_strand_id
1 'polypeptide(L)'
;IGPTGVIGEMSLGRAARSGPIDAFGMICEQKGKRKIGEALGMIPVLGSLAMAIGYTVVMGWILKYAVGTFTGATLAPESIEDFGGRFGSMASAFGNNLWQIGALIICMAILMFGVGRGIEKANKILMPVFFILFVILGIYVFFQPGAAAGYHYIFRVDKAALLSPKTWIFALGQAFFSLSVAGNGTLIYGSYL
;
A
#
# COMPACT_ATOMS: atom_id res chain seq x y z
N ILE A 1 7.76 10.72 14.39
CA ILE A 1 6.40 10.14 14.20
C ILE A 1 6.50 8.68 13.77
N GLY A 2 7.36 8.32 12.80
CA GLY A 2 7.42 6.96 12.26
C GLY A 2 7.70 5.87 13.30
N PRO A 3 8.87 5.87 13.97
CA PRO A 3 9.20 4.81 14.93
C PRO A 3 8.23 4.76 16.11
N THR A 4 7.81 5.91 16.64
CA THR A 4 6.90 5.98 17.79
C THR A 4 5.49 5.50 17.46
N GLY A 5 4.97 5.83 16.27
CA GLY A 5 3.65 5.36 15.81
C GLY A 5 3.63 3.84 15.61
N VAL A 6 4.60 3.32 14.87
CA VAL A 6 4.72 1.88 14.58
C VAL A 6 4.90 1.07 15.88
N ILE A 7 5.82 1.49 16.75
CA ILE A 7 6.06 0.81 18.05
C ILE A 7 4.81 0.86 18.91
N GLY A 8 4.12 2.01 18.95
CA GLY A 8 2.88 2.17 19.73
C GLY A 8 1.78 1.21 19.26
N GLU A 9 1.52 1.16 17.97
CA GLU A 9 0.52 0.25 17.40
C GLU A 9 0.87 -1.22 17.58
N MET A 10 2.13 -1.60 17.34
CA MET A 10 2.59 -2.98 17.55
C MET A 10 2.49 -3.38 19.02
N SER A 11 2.85 -2.48 19.96
CA SER A 11 2.74 -2.72 21.39
C SER A 11 1.30 -2.92 21.82
N LEU A 12 0.38 -2.10 21.26
CA LEU A 12 -1.04 -2.22 21.53
C LEU A 12 -1.59 -3.55 20.98
N GLY A 13 -1.25 -3.91 19.76
CA GLY A 13 -1.64 -5.18 19.16
C GLY A 13 -1.15 -6.38 19.99
N ARG A 14 0.11 -6.35 20.42
CA ARG A 14 0.71 -7.39 21.28
C ARG A 14 0.02 -7.49 22.65
N ALA A 15 -0.33 -6.37 23.24
CA ALA A 15 -1.03 -6.35 24.53
C ALA A 15 -2.46 -6.88 24.42
N ALA A 16 -3.17 -6.51 23.35
CA ALA A 16 -4.55 -6.91 23.14
C ALA A 16 -4.69 -8.33 22.56
N ARG A 17 -3.70 -8.83 21.84
CA ARG A 17 -3.74 -10.12 21.09
C ARG A 17 -4.99 -10.28 20.23
N SER A 18 -5.51 -9.17 19.74
CA SER A 18 -6.76 -9.08 18.98
C SER A 18 -6.71 -7.97 17.94
N GLY A 19 -7.77 -7.86 17.14
CA GLY A 19 -7.90 -6.79 16.16
C GLY A 19 -8.17 -5.42 16.78
N PRO A 20 -8.23 -4.36 15.95
CA PRO A 20 -8.36 -2.97 16.43
C PRO A 20 -9.56 -2.72 17.33
N ILE A 21 -10.70 -3.33 17.04
CA ILE A 21 -11.95 -3.11 17.80
C ILE A 21 -11.75 -3.51 19.25
N ASP A 22 -11.30 -4.74 19.51
CA ASP A 22 -11.06 -5.22 20.86
C ASP A 22 -9.89 -4.51 21.54
N ALA A 23 -8.84 -4.17 20.79
CA ALA A 23 -7.69 -3.45 21.34
C ALA A 23 -8.09 -2.09 21.93
N PHE A 24 -8.88 -1.33 21.19
CA PHE A 24 -9.43 -0.06 21.70
C PHE A 24 -10.48 -0.28 22.82
N GLY A 25 -11.28 -1.35 22.69
CA GLY A 25 -12.23 -1.77 23.74
C GLY A 25 -11.52 -2.03 25.06
N MET A 26 -10.43 -2.78 25.06
CA MET A 26 -9.61 -3.11 26.23
C MET A 26 -9.05 -1.85 26.93
N ILE A 27 -8.54 -0.88 26.17
CA ILE A 27 -8.05 0.38 26.74
C ILE A 27 -9.17 1.12 27.48
N CYS A 28 -10.35 1.22 26.86
CA CYS A 28 -11.48 1.93 27.45
C CYS A 28 -12.19 1.17 28.57
N GLU A 29 -12.00 -0.14 28.63
CA GLU A 29 -12.54 -0.99 29.69
C GLU A 29 -12.01 -0.64 31.08
N GLN A 30 -10.76 -0.20 31.17
CA GLN A 30 -10.16 0.31 32.42
C GLN A 30 -10.95 1.47 33.03
N LYS A 31 -11.76 2.17 32.23
CA LYS A 31 -12.66 3.25 32.64
C LYS A 31 -14.14 2.84 32.59
N GLY A 32 -14.45 1.55 32.48
CA GLY A 32 -15.82 1.04 32.39
C GLY A 32 -16.54 1.40 31.06
N LYS A 33 -15.79 1.82 30.02
CA LYS A 33 -16.35 2.34 28.75
C LYS A 33 -15.98 1.49 27.54
N ARG A 34 -15.94 0.15 27.67
CA ARG A 34 -15.53 -0.77 26.61
C ARG A 34 -16.26 -0.54 25.28
N LYS A 35 -17.59 -0.37 25.29
CA LYS A 35 -18.38 -0.12 24.09
C LYS A 35 -17.97 1.14 23.32
N ILE A 36 -17.54 2.18 24.03
CA ILE A 36 -17.03 3.40 23.39
C ILE A 36 -15.68 3.12 22.72
N GLY A 37 -14.80 2.35 23.37
CA GLY A 37 -13.54 1.91 22.78
C GLY A 37 -13.74 1.09 21.53
N GLU A 38 -14.64 0.11 21.55
CA GLU A 38 -15.00 -0.71 20.38
C GLU A 38 -15.53 0.15 19.22
N ALA A 39 -16.39 1.11 19.51
CA ALA A 39 -16.89 2.05 18.48
C ALA A 39 -15.77 2.92 17.90
N LEU A 40 -14.81 3.39 18.69
CA LEU A 40 -13.64 4.11 18.23
C LEU A 40 -12.73 3.20 17.39
N GLY A 41 -12.58 1.92 17.75
CA GLY A 41 -11.82 0.93 17.01
C GLY A 41 -12.40 0.58 15.64
N MET A 42 -13.70 0.83 15.42
CA MET A 42 -14.32 0.66 14.09
C MET A 42 -13.84 1.70 13.08
N ILE A 43 -13.48 2.91 13.51
CA ILE A 43 -13.06 4.00 12.60
C ILE A 43 -11.85 3.57 11.75
N PRO A 44 -10.72 3.13 12.33
CA PRO A 44 -9.58 2.68 11.54
C PRO A 44 -9.89 1.41 10.72
N VAL A 45 -10.80 0.55 11.15
CA VAL A 45 -11.23 -0.63 10.38
C VAL A 45 -11.97 -0.22 9.09
N LEU A 46 -12.89 0.73 9.19
CA LEU A 46 -13.59 1.29 8.03
C LEU A 46 -12.62 2.00 7.08
N GLY A 47 -11.65 2.74 7.61
CA GLY A 47 -10.58 3.35 6.82
C GLY A 47 -9.75 2.32 6.06
N SER A 48 -9.37 1.22 6.72
CA SER A 48 -8.63 0.12 6.08
C SER A 48 -9.47 -0.58 5.00
N LEU A 49 -10.76 -0.75 5.23
CA LEU A 49 -11.67 -1.33 4.23
C LEU A 49 -11.75 -0.44 2.98
N ALA A 50 -11.91 0.87 3.16
CA ALA A 50 -11.92 1.82 2.05
C ALA A 50 -10.60 1.79 1.26
N MET A 51 -9.46 1.74 1.94
CA MET A 51 -8.15 1.57 1.30
C MET A 51 -8.06 0.24 0.55
N ALA A 52 -8.51 -0.86 1.13
CA ALA A 52 -8.49 -2.17 0.49
C ALA A 52 -9.25 -2.17 -0.84
N ILE A 53 -10.40 -1.51 -0.90
CA ILE A 53 -11.18 -1.37 -2.14
C ILE A 53 -10.34 -0.65 -3.20
N GLY A 54 -9.70 0.47 -2.87
CA GLY A 54 -8.81 1.19 -3.80
C GLY A 54 -7.62 0.35 -4.25
N TYR A 55 -6.99 -0.38 -3.34
CA TYR A 55 -5.86 -1.27 -3.68
C TYR A 55 -6.25 -2.41 -4.63
N THR A 56 -7.45 -2.98 -4.51
CA THR A 56 -7.89 -4.04 -5.45
C THR A 56 -8.00 -3.52 -6.87
N VAL A 57 -8.42 -2.27 -7.07
CA VAL A 57 -8.45 -1.63 -8.39
C VAL A 57 -7.04 -1.52 -8.97
N VAL A 58 -6.10 -0.97 -8.18
CA VAL A 58 -4.70 -0.80 -8.61
C VAL A 58 -4.04 -2.16 -8.88
N MET A 59 -4.31 -3.17 -8.06
CA MET A 59 -3.84 -4.53 -8.30
C MET A 59 -4.33 -5.09 -9.63
N GLY A 60 -5.58 -4.83 -9.99
CA GLY A 60 -6.12 -5.19 -11.29
C GLY A 60 -5.34 -4.52 -12.45
N TRP A 61 -5.00 -3.24 -12.31
CA TRP A 61 -4.18 -2.54 -13.30
C TRP A 61 -2.80 -3.18 -13.46
N ILE A 62 -2.13 -3.44 -12.34
CA ILE A 62 -0.80 -4.07 -12.35
C ILE A 62 -0.87 -5.45 -13.00
N LEU A 63 -1.87 -6.26 -12.66
CA LEU A 63 -2.04 -7.60 -13.25
C LEU A 63 -2.27 -7.52 -14.77
N LYS A 64 -3.11 -6.60 -15.23
CA LYS A 64 -3.36 -6.38 -16.67
C LYS A 64 -2.07 -6.01 -17.39
N TYR A 65 -1.30 -5.05 -16.87
CA TYR A 65 -0.05 -4.64 -17.47
C TYR A 65 1.02 -5.74 -17.40
N ALA A 66 1.11 -6.50 -16.32
CA ALA A 66 2.02 -7.63 -16.20
C ALA A 66 1.72 -8.67 -17.30
N VAL A 67 0.48 -9.10 -17.44
CA VAL A 67 0.08 -10.04 -18.51
C VAL A 67 0.30 -9.42 -19.87
N GLY A 68 -0.04 -8.14 -20.08
CA GLY A 68 0.18 -7.43 -21.33
C GLY A 68 1.66 -7.35 -21.72
N THR A 69 2.56 -7.23 -20.75
CA THR A 69 4.00 -7.25 -20.99
C THR A 69 4.47 -8.62 -21.46
N PHE A 70 4.03 -9.71 -20.83
CA PHE A 70 4.38 -11.07 -21.23
C PHE A 70 3.80 -11.46 -22.59
N THR A 71 2.62 -10.95 -22.94
CA THR A 71 1.97 -11.22 -24.25
C THR A 71 2.41 -10.27 -25.35
N GLY A 72 3.24 -9.27 -25.06
CA GLY A 72 3.66 -8.23 -25.99
C GLY A 72 2.59 -7.14 -26.27
N ALA A 73 1.41 -7.24 -25.67
CA ALA A 73 0.33 -6.28 -25.89
C ALA A 73 0.66 -4.85 -25.40
N THR A 74 1.54 -4.70 -24.41
CA THR A 74 2.03 -3.40 -23.94
C THR A 74 3.07 -2.77 -24.86
N LEU A 75 3.65 -3.53 -25.79
CA LEU A 75 4.64 -3.03 -26.76
C LEU A 75 3.98 -2.54 -28.06
N ALA A 76 2.69 -2.76 -28.24
CA ALA A 76 1.96 -2.40 -29.44
C ALA A 76 1.62 -0.90 -29.63
N PRO A 77 1.55 -0.03 -28.59
CA PRO A 77 1.36 1.40 -28.78
C PRO A 77 2.60 2.05 -29.39
N GLU A 78 2.38 2.91 -30.39
CA GLU A 78 3.45 3.61 -31.11
C GLU A 78 3.67 5.04 -30.59
N SER A 79 2.67 5.61 -29.88
CA SER A 79 2.72 6.98 -29.39
C SER A 79 2.42 7.09 -27.89
N ILE A 80 2.83 8.21 -27.28
CA ILE A 80 2.51 8.55 -25.88
C ILE A 80 0.99 8.69 -25.68
N GLU A 81 0.29 9.20 -26.69
CA GLU A 81 -1.16 9.37 -26.65
C GLU A 81 -1.89 8.03 -26.60
N ASP A 82 -1.39 7.01 -27.31
CA ASP A 82 -1.93 5.65 -27.28
C ASP A 82 -1.80 5.02 -25.90
N PHE A 83 -0.67 5.24 -25.22
CA PHE A 83 -0.50 4.79 -23.83
C PHE A 83 -1.50 5.48 -22.90
N GLY A 84 -1.70 6.80 -23.05
CA GLY A 84 -2.68 7.57 -22.30
C GLY A 84 -4.11 7.10 -22.55
N GLY A 85 -4.47 6.85 -23.81
CA GLY A 85 -5.79 6.35 -24.19
C GLY A 85 -6.06 4.94 -23.64
N ARG A 86 -5.08 4.05 -23.67
CA ARG A 86 -5.19 2.69 -23.10
C ARG A 86 -5.34 2.73 -21.58
N PHE A 87 -4.57 3.58 -20.90
CA PHE A 87 -4.73 3.77 -19.47
C PHE A 87 -6.10 4.38 -19.14
N GLY A 88 -6.53 5.41 -19.88
CA GLY A 88 -7.84 6.05 -19.68
C GLY A 88 -9.00 5.06 -19.86
N SER A 89 -8.95 4.18 -20.85
CA SER A 89 -9.97 3.14 -21.05
C SER A 89 -9.99 2.13 -19.90
N MET A 90 -8.82 1.78 -19.37
CA MET A 90 -8.71 0.87 -18.23
C MET A 90 -9.16 1.52 -16.92
N ALA A 91 -8.85 2.80 -16.73
CA ALA A 91 -9.23 3.57 -15.55
C ALA A 91 -10.69 4.04 -15.57
N SER A 92 -11.39 3.84 -16.70
CA SER A 92 -12.82 4.15 -16.82
C SER A 92 -13.68 3.24 -15.94
N ALA A 93 -14.92 3.66 -15.70
CA ALA A 93 -15.89 2.84 -14.97
C ALA A 93 -16.02 1.46 -15.62
N PHE A 94 -15.84 0.41 -14.84
CA PHE A 94 -15.87 -1.00 -15.26
C PHE A 94 -14.75 -1.47 -16.22
N GLY A 95 -13.83 -0.61 -16.66
CA GLY A 95 -12.74 -0.97 -17.58
C GLY A 95 -11.72 -1.97 -17.05
N ASN A 96 -11.70 -2.20 -15.74
CA ASN A 96 -10.73 -3.05 -15.06
C ASN A 96 -11.33 -4.26 -14.31
N ASN A 97 -12.64 -4.44 -14.32
CA ASN A 97 -13.32 -5.38 -13.43
C ASN A 97 -12.81 -6.82 -13.52
N LEU A 98 -12.58 -7.34 -14.72
CA LEU A 98 -12.07 -8.71 -14.89
C LEU A 98 -10.69 -8.89 -14.23
N TRP A 99 -9.80 -7.94 -14.43
CA TRP A 99 -8.45 -7.96 -13.87
C TRP A 99 -8.47 -7.75 -12.35
N GLN A 100 -9.36 -6.90 -11.87
CA GLN A 100 -9.59 -6.69 -10.43
C GLN A 100 -10.10 -7.97 -9.75
N ILE A 101 -11.07 -8.65 -10.35
CA ILE A 101 -11.59 -9.93 -9.84
C ILE A 101 -10.48 -10.99 -9.85
N GLY A 102 -9.70 -11.07 -10.95
CA GLY A 102 -8.58 -12.00 -11.04
C GLY A 102 -7.53 -11.76 -9.95
N ALA A 103 -7.15 -10.50 -9.73
CA ALA A 103 -6.23 -10.12 -8.66
C ALA A 103 -6.79 -10.44 -7.27
N LEU A 104 -8.09 -10.20 -7.05
CA LEU A 104 -8.77 -10.52 -5.80
C LEU A 104 -8.76 -12.03 -5.54
N ILE A 105 -9.05 -12.85 -6.55
CA ILE A 105 -8.99 -14.31 -6.43
C ILE A 105 -7.60 -14.79 -6.03
N ILE A 106 -6.54 -14.25 -6.64
CA ILE A 106 -5.16 -14.59 -6.30
C ILE A 106 -4.87 -14.24 -4.84
N CYS A 107 -5.25 -13.05 -4.39
CA CYS A 107 -5.08 -12.64 -3.00
C CYS A 107 -5.86 -13.52 -2.03
N MET A 108 -7.12 -13.81 -2.33
CA MET A 108 -7.94 -14.67 -1.50
C MET A 108 -7.37 -16.09 -1.40
N ALA A 109 -6.84 -16.63 -2.51
CA ALA A 109 -6.17 -17.92 -2.50
C ALA A 109 -4.96 -17.94 -1.55
N ILE A 110 -4.14 -16.88 -1.56
CA ILE A 110 -3.00 -16.76 -0.62
C ILE A 110 -3.49 -16.65 0.83
N LEU A 111 -4.53 -15.85 1.08
CA LEU A 111 -5.09 -15.65 2.42
C LEU A 111 -5.72 -16.93 2.99
N MET A 112 -6.31 -17.78 2.15
CA MET A 112 -6.90 -19.06 2.58
C MET A 112 -5.88 -20.00 3.25
N PHE A 113 -4.60 -19.88 2.92
CA PHE A 113 -3.53 -20.65 3.58
C PHE A 113 -3.12 -20.07 4.94
N GLY A 114 -3.72 -18.96 5.36
CA GLY A 114 -3.44 -18.30 6.63
C GLY A 114 -2.13 -17.51 6.65
N VAL A 115 -1.75 -17.03 7.85
CA VAL A 115 -0.60 -16.12 8.00
C VAL A 115 0.72 -16.83 7.73
N GLY A 116 1.01 -17.93 8.40
CA GLY A 116 2.32 -18.58 8.32
C GLY A 116 2.57 -19.30 6.99
N ARG A 117 1.56 -19.98 6.44
CA ARG A 117 1.71 -20.76 5.19
C ARG A 117 1.38 -19.93 3.94
N GLY A 118 0.51 -18.95 4.06
CA GLY A 118 0.09 -18.10 2.95
C GLY A 118 0.90 -16.82 2.88
N ILE A 119 0.58 -15.86 3.74
CA ILE A 119 1.14 -14.50 3.69
C ILE A 119 2.66 -14.51 3.89
N GLU A 120 3.15 -15.19 4.93
CA GLU A 120 4.58 -15.23 5.24
C GLU A 120 5.40 -15.88 4.12
N LYS A 121 4.92 -17.02 3.58
CA LYS A 121 5.61 -17.72 2.49
C LYS A 121 5.59 -16.89 1.21
N ALA A 122 4.46 -16.27 0.88
CA ALA A 122 4.38 -15.36 -0.27
C ALA A 122 5.36 -14.19 -0.13
N ASN A 123 5.39 -13.54 1.04
CA ASN A 123 6.30 -12.42 1.30
C ASN A 123 7.77 -12.82 1.26
N LYS A 124 8.14 -13.99 1.76
CA LYS A 124 9.53 -14.50 1.69
C LYS A 124 10.04 -14.64 0.26
N ILE A 125 9.13 -14.86 -0.71
CA ILE A 125 9.49 -14.97 -2.12
C ILE A 125 9.38 -13.61 -2.80
N LEU A 126 8.26 -12.92 -2.61
CA LEU A 126 7.95 -11.68 -3.32
C LEU A 126 8.86 -10.52 -2.91
N MET A 127 9.21 -10.39 -1.63
CA MET A 127 10.03 -9.29 -1.16
C MET A 127 11.46 -9.28 -1.74
N PRO A 128 12.21 -10.40 -1.74
CA PRO A 128 13.51 -10.44 -2.41
C PRO A 128 13.42 -10.18 -3.92
N VAL A 129 12.43 -10.77 -4.59
CA VAL A 129 12.22 -10.57 -6.04
C VAL A 129 11.95 -9.10 -6.32
N PHE A 130 11.06 -8.47 -5.55
CA PHE A 130 10.76 -7.06 -5.67
C PHE A 130 12.00 -6.18 -5.47
N PHE A 131 12.79 -6.46 -4.42
CA PHE A 131 14.01 -5.71 -4.13
C PHE A 131 15.03 -5.82 -5.27
N ILE A 132 15.27 -7.05 -5.77
CA ILE A 132 16.18 -7.29 -6.89
C ILE A 132 15.71 -6.55 -8.15
N LEU A 133 14.40 -6.62 -8.47
CA LEU A 133 13.83 -5.89 -9.60
C LEU A 133 14.04 -4.37 -9.48
N PHE A 134 13.85 -3.80 -8.29
CA PHE A 134 14.08 -2.37 -8.07
C PHE A 134 15.54 -1.98 -8.23
N VAL A 135 16.48 -2.81 -7.75
CA VAL A 135 17.92 -2.56 -7.92
C VAL A 135 18.29 -2.60 -9.41
N ILE A 136 17.82 -3.63 -10.15
CA ILE A 136 18.06 -3.76 -11.58
C ILE A 136 17.46 -2.56 -12.33
N LEU A 137 16.22 -2.19 -12.01
CA LEU A 137 15.56 -1.04 -12.63
C LEU A 137 16.30 0.27 -12.32
N GLY A 138 16.75 0.46 -11.08
CA GLY A 138 17.53 1.64 -10.69
C GLY A 138 18.84 1.75 -11.47
N ILE A 139 19.57 0.65 -11.62
CA ILE A 139 20.78 0.59 -12.43
C ILE A 139 20.46 0.87 -13.90
N TYR A 140 19.42 0.25 -14.45
CA TYR A 140 19.01 0.44 -15.83
C TYR A 140 18.66 1.91 -16.11
N VAL A 141 17.84 2.53 -15.26
CA VAL A 141 17.42 3.94 -15.41
C VAL A 141 18.61 4.89 -15.29
N PHE A 142 19.58 4.56 -14.43
CA PHE A 142 20.78 5.40 -14.27
C PHE A 142 21.54 5.59 -15.59
N PHE A 143 21.60 4.57 -16.44
CA PHE A 143 22.31 4.62 -17.73
C PHE A 143 21.44 5.13 -18.89
N GLN A 144 20.17 5.49 -18.65
CA GLN A 144 19.30 5.96 -19.74
C GLN A 144 19.61 7.41 -20.13
N PRO A 145 19.50 7.76 -21.44
CA PRO A 145 19.58 9.13 -21.89
C PRO A 145 18.53 10.00 -21.19
N GLY A 146 18.94 11.12 -20.63
CA GLY A 146 18.03 12.01 -19.89
C GLY A 146 17.86 11.71 -18.40
N ALA A 147 18.40 10.61 -17.88
CA ALA A 147 18.32 10.27 -16.46
C ALA A 147 18.84 11.40 -15.52
N ALA A 148 19.87 12.12 -15.95
CA ALA A 148 20.42 13.25 -15.21
C ALA A 148 19.36 14.34 -14.89
N ALA A 149 18.46 14.63 -15.83
CA ALA A 149 17.38 15.59 -15.61
C ALA A 149 16.41 15.13 -14.53
N GLY A 150 16.08 13.83 -14.51
CA GLY A 150 15.24 13.21 -13.47
C GLY A 150 15.91 13.27 -12.09
N TYR A 151 17.17 12.92 -12.01
CA TYR A 151 17.91 13.02 -10.74
C TYR A 151 18.02 14.47 -10.25
N HIS A 152 18.30 15.42 -11.14
CA HIS A 152 18.34 16.84 -10.80
C HIS A 152 16.97 17.32 -10.28
N TYR A 153 15.87 16.84 -10.84
CA TYR A 153 14.53 17.14 -10.36
C TYR A 153 14.26 16.61 -8.95
N ILE A 154 14.63 15.34 -8.68
CA ILE A 154 14.42 14.69 -7.38
C ILE A 154 15.22 15.39 -6.27
N PHE A 155 16.48 15.76 -6.55
CA PHE A 155 17.35 16.39 -5.56
C PHE A 155 17.26 17.92 -5.52
N ARG A 156 16.38 18.51 -6.33
CA ARG A 156 16.12 19.95 -6.30
C ARG A 156 15.36 20.31 -5.03
N VAL A 157 16.02 21.08 -4.16
CA VAL A 157 15.39 21.62 -2.94
C VAL A 157 14.79 22.98 -3.25
N ASP A 158 13.46 23.07 -3.17
CA ASP A 158 12.75 24.35 -3.24
C ASP A 158 12.52 24.89 -1.82
N LYS A 159 13.24 25.98 -1.49
CA LYS A 159 13.17 26.62 -0.18
C LYS A 159 11.78 27.19 0.11
N ALA A 160 11.08 27.69 -0.91
CA ALA A 160 9.72 28.21 -0.74
C ALA A 160 8.72 27.08 -0.39
N ALA A 161 8.89 25.92 -1.02
CA ALA A 161 8.08 24.76 -0.71
C ALA A 161 8.31 24.24 0.72
N LEU A 162 9.54 24.30 1.22
CA LEU A 162 9.85 23.89 2.61
C LEU A 162 9.18 24.78 3.66
N LEU A 163 8.94 26.05 3.35
CA LEU A 163 8.24 26.99 4.24
C LEU A 163 6.72 26.90 4.13
N SER A 164 6.20 26.17 3.16
CA SER A 164 4.75 26.02 2.95
C SER A 164 4.15 24.97 3.89
N PRO A 165 3.14 25.31 4.72
CA PRO A 165 2.44 24.34 5.55
C PRO A 165 1.82 23.19 4.74
N LYS A 166 1.37 23.48 3.52
CA LYS A 166 0.79 22.51 2.59
C LYS A 166 1.75 21.38 2.28
N THR A 167 3.04 21.68 2.06
CA THR A 167 4.08 20.67 1.81
C THR A 167 4.21 19.71 3.00
N TRP A 168 4.19 20.23 4.21
CA TRP A 168 4.29 19.40 5.41
C TRP A 168 3.06 18.54 5.64
N ILE A 169 1.84 19.03 5.34
CA ILE A 169 0.61 18.25 5.42
C ILE A 169 0.68 17.06 4.46
N PHE A 170 1.08 17.29 3.20
CA PHE A 170 1.22 16.20 2.23
C PHE A 170 2.34 15.23 2.61
N ALA A 171 3.48 15.73 3.06
CA ALA A 171 4.61 14.89 3.51
C ALA A 171 4.22 14.01 4.70
N LEU A 172 3.49 14.56 5.68
CA LEU A 172 2.96 13.81 6.82
C LEU A 172 1.96 12.73 6.35
N GLY A 173 1.01 13.11 5.49
CA GLY A 173 0.05 12.15 4.93
C GLY A 173 0.74 10.99 4.22
N GLN A 174 1.76 11.29 3.40
CA GLN A 174 2.56 10.27 2.73
C GLN A 174 3.36 9.41 3.71
N ALA A 175 3.91 9.99 4.77
CA ALA A 175 4.63 9.25 5.80
C ALA A 175 3.70 8.27 6.55
N PHE A 176 2.51 8.71 6.95
CA PHE A 176 1.50 7.84 7.57
C PHE A 176 1.09 6.69 6.63
N PHE A 177 0.85 7.01 5.36
CA PHE A 177 0.51 6.02 4.35
C PHE A 177 1.63 4.98 4.15
N SER A 178 2.87 5.42 3.98
CA SER A 178 4.02 4.53 3.74
C SER A 178 4.36 3.63 4.93
N LEU A 179 4.13 4.11 6.15
CA LEU A 179 4.37 3.35 7.38
C LEU A 179 3.16 2.51 7.80
N SER A 180 2.05 2.62 7.08
CA SER A 180 0.76 2.00 7.46
C SER A 180 0.30 2.38 8.88
N VAL A 181 0.73 3.53 9.41
CA VAL A 181 0.28 4.04 10.71
C VAL A 181 -1.17 4.47 10.58
N ALA A 182 -2.00 4.15 11.54
CA ALA A 182 -3.46 4.27 11.52
C ALA A 182 -4.16 3.37 10.47
N GLY A 183 -3.42 2.52 9.76
CA GLY A 183 -3.95 1.57 8.77
C GLY A 183 -4.22 0.17 9.32
N ASN A 184 -4.14 -0.04 10.64
CA ASN A 184 -4.29 -1.32 11.36
C ASN A 184 -3.27 -2.41 11.06
N GLY A 185 -2.46 -2.32 10.01
CA GLY A 185 -1.51 -3.35 9.63
C GLY A 185 -0.51 -3.65 10.74
N THR A 186 0.13 -2.63 11.28
CA THR A 186 1.12 -2.74 12.36
C THR A 186 0.51 -3.27 13.66
N LEU A 187 -0.73 -2.87 13.99
CA LEU A 187 -1.47 -3.37 15.13
C LEU A 187 -1.77 -4.87 14.99
N ILE A 188 -2.26 -5.28 13.81
CA ILE A 188 -2.55 -6.70 13.52
C ILE A 188 -1.28 -7.53 13.58
N TYR A 189 -0.17 -7.08 12.97
CA TYR A 189 1.12 -7.79 13.08
C TYR A 189 1.59 -7.88 14.53
N GLY A 190 1.40 -6.81 15.32
CA GLY A 190 1.68 -6.83 16.75
C GLY A 190 0.89 -7.90 17.51
N SER A 191 -0.35 -8.16 17.11
CA SER A 191 -1.23 -9.14 17.79
C SER A 191 -0.78 -10.60 17.61
N TYR A 192 0.07 -10.88 16.64
CA TYR A 192 0.67 -12.21 16.42
C TYR A 192 1.99 -12.42 17.16
N LEU A 193 2.57 -11.38 17.76
CA LEU A 193 3.77 -11.43 18.57
C LEU A 193 3.44 -11.69 20.03
#